data_77f886f8167cc37e1d139f3d05b59c0d
#
_entry.id   77f886f8167cc37e1d139f3d05b59c0d
#
_cell.length_a   1.000
_cell.length_b   1.000
_cell.length_c   1.000
_cell.angle_alpha   90.00
_cell.angle_beta   90.00
_cell.angle_gamma   90.00
#
_symmetry.space_group_name_H-M   'P 1'
#
loop_
_entity.id
_entity.type
_entity.pdbx_description
1 polymer ?
#
loop_
_entity_poly.entity_id
_entity_poly.type
_entity_poly.pdbx_seq_one_letter_code
_entity_poly.pdbx_strand_id
1 'polypeptide(L)'
;MTAFFYKTCRKCSLALIFLLFLQSSQGQTDFSGLNAIIKRNEKILGKEYVVVVQKTGKNIFLKESEEFKLKTPGPIASSSKWLTAAMVMVLVDEGKINLDDPVTKYIPVFAKYMKGYITIRHCLSHTTGLDTEPAGILKIAQKSKFASLEEEVNNFASKKLIVDNPGEAFAYGGIGINIAGRVIEVVTKKTFDRVITEKLFRPMGMRTATFYNENGNAPNPSGGAVCSAFDYLNFMQMLLNKGIFNNKRILSEKAVQEMLTIQFPDLKVRYTPELAKGFKYALGAWVQERDDAEKGFVFSCPGLLGTWPWMDTKRNYLGIVFSKGLITGQKKELSIQVKEAVDTALDQ
;
A
#
# COMPACT_ATOMS: atom_id res chain seq x y z
N MET A 1 16.50 -73.29 49.16
CA MET A 1 15.70 -73.01 50.33
C MET A 1 14.85 -71.76 50.07
N THR A 2 13.54 -71.98 50.11
CA THR A 2 12.40 -71.13 50.41
C THR A 2 12.19 -69.88 49.49
N ALA A 3 11.26 -70.07 48.60
CA ALA A 3 10.48 -69.08 47.92
C ALA A 3 9.55 -68.32 48.89
N PHE A 4 9.31 -67.06 48.65
CA PHE A 4 8.14 -66.37 49.15
C PHE A 4 7.46 -65.56 48.05
N PHE A 5 6.27 -66.02 47.71
CA PHE A 5 5.33 -65.36 46.83
C PHE A 5 4.75 -64.08 47.46
N TYR A 6 4.72 -63.00 46.75
CA TYR A 6 3.79 -61.92 47.02
C TYR A 6 2.96 -61.60 45.80
N LYS A 7 1.71 -61.98 45.85
CA LYS A 7 0.64 -61.53 44.98
C LYS A 7 0.28 -60.10 45.36
N THR A 8 0.50 -59.17 44.51
CA THR A 8 -0.14 -57.86 44.58
C THR A 8 -1.10 -57.66 43.43
N CYS A 9 -2.34 -57.51 43.81
CA CYS A 9 -3.50 -57.25 42.97
C CYS A 9 -3.37 -55.85 42.33
N ARG A 10 -3.20 -55.79 41.03
CA ARG A 10 -3.26 -54.55 40.26
C ARG A 10 -4.70 -54.28 39.91
N LYS A 11 -5.36 -53.41 40.64
CA LYS A 11 -6.53 -52.69 40.16
C LYS A 11 -6.03 -51.57 39.20
N CYS A 12 -6.12 -51.84 37.91
CA CYS A 12 -5.94 -50.80 36.90
C CYS A 12 -7.13 -49.83 36.93
N SER A 13 -6.95 -48.70 37.54
CA SER A 13 -7.83 -47.56 37.34
C SER A 13 -7.46 -46.91 36.02
N LEU A 14 -8.20 -47.22 34.97
CA LEU A 14 -8.21 -46.44 33.70
C LEU A 14 -8.85 -45.08 34.04
N ALA A 15 -8.02 -44.10 34.35
CA ALA A 15 -8.44 -42.73 34.26
C ALA A 15 -8.54 -42.34 32.78
N LEU A 16 -9.75 -42.37 32.22
CA LEU A 16 -10.08 -41.81 30.92
C LEU A 16 -9.94 -40.27 31.08
N ILE A 17 -8.80 -39.72 30.67
CA ILE A 17 -8.63 -38.28 30.48
C ILE A 17 -9.40 -37.94 29.21
N PHE A 18 -10.66 -37.53 29.36
CA PHE A 18 -11.41 -36.81 28.33
C PHE A 18 -10.78 -35.44 28.19
N LEU A 19 -9.78 -35.30 27.29
CA LEU A 19 -9.37 -34.05 26.75
C LEU A 19 -10.54 -33.53 25.93
N LEU A 20 -11.39 -32.73 26.56
CA LEU A 20 -12.32 -31.84 25.85
C LEU A 20 -11.46 -30.87 25.03
N PHE A 21 -11.23 -31.23 23.78
CA PHE A 21 -10.92 -30.25 22.76
C PHE A 21 -12.15 -29.35 22.66
N LEU A 22 -12.13 -28.26 23.40
CA LEU A 22 -12.93 -27.09 23.07
C LEU A 22 -12.41 -26.59 21.69
N GLN A 23 -12.85 -27.25 20.61
CA GLN A 23 -12.88 -26.60 19.33
C GLN A 23 -13.82 -25.42 19.52
N SER A 24 -13.24 -24.22 19.78
CA SER A 24 -13.94 -23.00 19.52
C SER A 24 -14.34 -23.08 18.03
N SER A 25 -15.58 -23.41 17.78
CA SER A 25 -16.19 -23.22 16.47
C SER A 25 -16.12 -21.70 16.27
N GLN A 26 -15.06 -21.22 15.63
CA GLN A 26 -15.07 -19.87 15.08
C GLN A 26 -16.21 -19.92 14.07
N GLY A 27 -17.34 -19.33 14.44
CA GLY A 27 -18.47 -19.18 13.56
C GLY A 27 -17.96 -18.62 12.24
N GLN A 28 -18.30 -19.25 11.13
CA GLN A 28 -17.91 -18.78 9.81
C GLN A 28 -18.49 -17.37 9.63
N THR A 29 -17.62 -16.35 9.46
CA THR A 29 -18.04 -14.97 9.25
C THR A 29 -19.09 -14.93 8.12
N ASP A 30 -20.24 -14.33 8.38
CA ASP A 30 -21.30 -14.21 7.38
C ASP A 30 -21.07 -13.04 6.44
N PHE A 31 -20.71 -13.33 5.20
CA PHE A 31 -20.54 -12.35 4.12
C PHE A 31 -21.73 -12.28 3.17
N SER A 32 -22.93 -12.69 3.59
CA SER A 32 -24.15 -12.62 2.76
C SER A 32 -24.49 -11.20 2.34
N GLY A 33 -24.36 -10.24 3.26
CA GLY A 33 -24.53 -8.81 2.99
C GLY A 33 -23.53 -8.28 1.97
N LEU A 34 -22.26 -8.64 2.10
CA LEU A 34 -21.22 -8.28 1.14
C LEU A 34 -21.49 -8.86 -0.26
N ASN A 35 -21.89 -10.13 -0.33
CA ASN A 35 -22.28 -10.77 -1.59
C ASN A 35 -23.45 -10.06 -2.26
N ALA A 36 -24.47 -9.64 -1.48
CA ALA A 36 -25.62 -8.90 -2.00
C ALA A 36 -25.22 -7.53 -2.56
N ILE A 37 -24.32 -6.80 -1.87
CA ILE A 37 -23.78 -5.52 -2.36
C ILE A 37 -23.05 -5.71 -3.68
N ILE A 38 -22.13 -6.67 -3.78
CA ILE A 38 -21.37 -6.95 -5.01
C ILE A 38 -22.33 -7.31 -6.15
N LYS A 39 -23.27 -8.23 -5.93
CA LYS A 39 -24.23 -8.68 -6.95
C LYS A 39 -25.07 -7.52 -7.48
N ARG A 40 -25.59 -6.66 -6.60
CA ARG A 40 -26.39 -5.49 -6.99
C ARG A 40 -25.60 -4.49 -7.82
N ASN A 41 -24.29 -4.41 -7.61
CA ASN A 41 -23.40 -3.42 -8.23
C ASN A 41 -22.44 -4.00 -9.29
N GLU A 42 -22.70 -5.21 -9.81
CA GLU A 42 -21.84 -5.83 -10.84
C GLU A 42 -21.66 -4.95 -12.08
N LYS A 43 -22.69 -4.17 -12.47
CA LYS A 43 -22.59 -3.21 -13.59
C LYS A 43 -21.56 -2.10 -13.31
N ILE A 44 -21.43 -1.66 -12.05
CA ILE A 44 -20.47 -0.63 -11.64
C ILE A 44 -19.04 -1.22 -11.61
N LEU A 45 -18.89 -2.46 -11.13
CA LEU A 45 -17.61 -3.19 -11.14
C LEU A 45 -17.13 -3.47 -12.57
N GLY A 46 -18.07 -3.74 -13.49
CA GLY A 46 -17.76 -4.13 -14.86
C GLY A 46 -17.48 -5.62 -15.00
N LYS A 47 -16.90 -6.04 -16.15
CA LYS A 47 -16.65 -7.44 -16.44
C LYS A 47 -15.37 -7.99 -15.81
N GLU A 48 -14.42 -7.13 -15.48
CA GLU A 48 -13.09 -7.49 -15.00
C GLU A 48 -12.88 -6.92 -13.60
N TYR A 49 -13.16 -7.75 -12.57
CA TYR A 49 -12.96 -7.35 -11.18
C TYR A 49 -12.60 -8.52 -10.27
N VAL A 50 -11.95 -8.20 -9.16
CA VAL A 50 -11.78 -9.05 -8.00
C VAL A 50 -12.06 -8.26 -6.73
N VAL A 51 -12.81 -8.85 -5.80
CA VAL A 51 -13.00 -8.38 -4.43
C VAL A 51 -12.44 -9.44 -3.50
N VAL A 52 -11.48 -9.06 -2.69
CA VAL A 52 -10.82 -9.99 -1.77
C VAL A 52 -10.69 -9.36 -0.39
N VAL A 53 -10.94 -10.16 0.65
CA VAL A 53 -10.68 -9.84 2.05
C VAL A 53 -9.77 -10.90 2.64
N GLN A 54 -8.69 -10.46 3.27
CA GLN A 54 -7.70 -11.34 3.88
C GLN A 54 -7.55 -11.04 5.37
N LYS A 55 -7.58 -12.05 6.21
CA LYS A 55 -7.29 -11.96 7.65
C LYS A 55 -6.31 -13.05 8.04
N THR A 56 -5.30 -12.71 8.82
CA THR A 56 -4.24 -13.64 9.25
C THR A 56 -3.59 -14.42 8.09
N GLY A 57 -3.38 -13.75 6.94
CA GLY A 57 -2.75 -14.34 5.75
C GLY A 57 -3.65 -15.28 4.93
N LYS A 58 -4.93 -15.43 5.30
CA LYS A 58 -5.90 -16.28 4.59
C LYS A 58 -7.01 -15.44 3.95
N ASN A 59 -7.40 -15.78 2.74
CA ASN A 59 -8.59 -15.18 2.14
C ASN A 59 -9.82 -15.69 2.87
N ILE A 60 -10.52 -14.79 3.57
CA ILE A 60 -11.80 -15.09 4.24
C ILE A 60 -12.98 -14.75 3.35
N PHE A 61 -12.77 -13.93 2.32
CA PHE A 61 -13.71 -13.66 1.23
C PHE A 61 -12.96 -13.49 -0.08
N LEU A 62 -13.52 -14.05 -1.15
CA LEU A 62 -13.00 -13.90 -2.51
C LEU A 62 -14.15 -13.95 -3.52
N LYS A 63 -14.30 -12.91 -4.30
CA LYS A 63 -15.20 -12.85 -5.45
C LYS A 63 -14.42 -12.38 -6.67
N GLU A 64 -14.39 -13.21 -7.68
CA GLU A 64 -13.69 -12.97 -8.94
C GLU A 64 -14.68 -12.96 -10.10
N SER A 65 -14.44 -12.10 -11.07
CA SER A 65 -15.12 -12.20 -12.36
C SER A 65 -14.51 -13.32 -13.21
N GLU A 66 -15.15 -13.65 -14.32
CA GLU A 66 -14.66 -14.70 -15.21
C GLU A 66 -13.28 -14.37 -15.80
N GLU A 67 -13.09 -13.14 -16.25
CA GLU A 67 -11.89 -12.70 -16.99
C GLU A 67 -10.80 -12.10 -16.10
N PHE A 68 -11.09 -11.78 -14.82
CA PHE A 68 -10.14 -11.12 -13.94
C PHE A 68 -10.05 -11.81 -12.57
N LYS A 69 -8.92 -12.46 -12.32
CA LYS A 69 -8.69 -13.30 -11.14
C LYS A 69 -7.75 -12.61 -10.14
N LEU A 70 -7.68 -13.14 -8.94
CA LEU A 70 -6.81 -12.67 -7.86
C LEU A 70 -5.35 -12.46 -8.28
N LYS A 71 -4.85 -13.31 -9.16
CA LYS A 71 -3.47 -13.27 -9.68
C LYS A 71 -3.33 -12.60 -11.05
N THR A 72 -4.41 -12.13 -11.64
CA THR A 72 -4.35 -11.40 -12.91
C THR A 72 -3.75 -10.01 -12.68
N PRO A 73 -2.64 -9.66 -13.37
CA PRO A 73 -2.04 -8.35 -13.23
C PRO A 73 -2.87 -7.28 -13.96
N GLY A 74 -2.84 -6.08 -13.42
CA GLY A 74 -3.43 -4.90 -14.02
C GLY A 74 -2.71 -3.64 -13.56
N PRO A 75 -2.88 -2.51 -14.28
CA PRO A 75 -2.29 -1.23 -13.88
C PRO A 75 -2.95 -0.73 -12.59
N ILE A 76 -2.14 -0.41 -11.59
CA ILE A 76 -2.62 0.02 -10.28
C ILE A 76 -2.56 1.52 -10.04
N ALA A 77 -2.12 2.29 -11.04
CA ALA A 77 -2.04 3.76 -10.99
C ALA A 77 -1.44 4.26 -9.66
N SER A 78 -2.13 5.18 -8.95
CA SER A 78 -1.63 5.80 -7.72
C SER A 78 -1.33 4.82 -6.58
N SER A 79 -1.86 3.60 -6.58
CA SER A 79 -1.45 2.57 -5.61
C SER A 79 0.06 2.26 -5.69
N SER A 80 0.74 2.66 -6.77
CA SER A 80 2.20 2.65 -6.94
C SER A 80 2.94 3.48 -5.88
N LYS A 81 2.33 4.56 -5.39
CA LYS A 81 2.98 5.49 -4.45
C LYS A 81 3.35 4.84 -3.13
N TRP A 82 2.49 3.96 -2.64
CA TRP A 82 2.76 3.25 -1.38
C TRP A 82 3.94 2.28 -1.52
N LEU A 83 4.04 1.60 -2.67
CA LEU A 83 5.19 0.75 -3.01
C LEU A 83 6.49 1.55 -3.10
N THR A 84 6.45 2.73 -3.73
CA THR A 84 7.60 3.62 -3.85
C THR A 84 8.04 4.15 -2.48
N ALA A 85 7.09 4.56 -1.64
CA ALA A 85 7.38 4.99 -0.27
C ALA A 85 8.05 3.87 0.55
N ALA A 86 7.52 2.63 0.46
CA ALA A 86 8.15 1.48 1.11
C ALA A 86 9.58 1.22 0.61
N MET A 87 9.85 1.40 -0.69
CA MET A 87 11.21 1.26 -1.21
C MET A 87 12.16 2.33 -0.67
N VAL A 88 11.69 3.58 -0.49
CA VAL A 88 12.48 4.61 0.20
C VAL A 88 12.78 4.15 1.64
N MET A 89 11.77 3.64 2.37
CA MET A 89 11.96 3.18 3.75
C MET A 89 12.91 1.98 3.87
N VAL A 90 12.99 1.11 2.87
CA VAL A 90 14.05 0.08 2.82
C VAL A 90 15.45 0.73 2.82
N LEU A 91 15.64 1.81 2.06
CA LEU A 91 16.92 2.52 2.04
C LEU A 91 17.16 3.35 3.30
N VAL A 92 16.11 3.79 3.98
CA VAL A 92 16.21 4.43 5.31
C VAL A 92 16.69 3.41 6.35
N ASP A 93 16.12 2.21 6.37
CA ASP A 93 16.54 1.12 7.25
C ASP A 93 17.99 0.66 6.98
N GLU A 94 18.43 0.75 5.72
CA GLU A 94 19.81 0.49 5.34
C GLU A 94 20.79 1.65 5.68
N GLY A 95 20.28 2.75 6.26
CA GLY A 95 21.07 3.95 6.59
C GLY A 95 21.59 4.74 5.39
N LYS A 96 21.03 4.50 4.19
CA LYS A 96 21.47 5.15 2.94
C LYS A 96 20.75 6.47 2.65
N ILE A 97 19.56 6.64 3.19
CA ILE A 97 18.71 7.82 3.06
C ILE A 97 18.21 8.19 4.46
N ASN A 98 18.08 9.50 4.74
CA ASN A 98 17.26 9.99 5.85
C ASN A 98 16.05 10.73 5.26
N LEU A 99 14.87 10.57 5.85
CA LEU A 99 13.65 11.25 5.39
C LEU A 99 13.80 12.78 5.40
N ASP A 100 14.57 13.32 6.32
CA ASP A 100 14.79 14.75 6.49
C ASP A 100 16.02 15.26 5.71
N ASP A 101 16.71 14.38 4.97
CA ASP A 101 17.74 14.82 4.04
C ASP A 101 17.15 15.72 2.96
N PRO A 102 17.78 16.84 2.64
CA PRO A 102 17.40 17.66 1.49
C PRO A 102 17.64 16.89 0.19
N VAL A 103 16.72 17.03 -0.75
CA VAL A 103 16.84 16.40 -2.09
C VAL A 103 18.16 16.79 -2.77
N THR A 104 18.66 17.99 -2.52
CA THR A 104 19.94 18.50 -3.05
C THR A 104 21.15 17.67 -2.69
N LYS A 105 21.12 16.93 -1.59
CA LYS A 105 22.18 15.97 -1.21
C LYS A 105 22.38 14.89 -2.26
N TYR A 106 21.32 14.51 -2.95
CA TYR A 106 21.30 13.45 -3.95
C TYR A 106 21.17 13.97 -5.38
N ILE A 107 20.45 15.07 -5.57
CA ILE A 107 20.14 15.68 -6.86
C ILE A 107 20.51 17.18 -6.81
N PRO A 108 21.80 17.52 -6.97
CA PRO A 108 22.30 18.90 -6.74
C PRO A 108 21.64 19.97 -7.61
N VAL A 109 21.07 19.60 -8.75
CA VAL A 109 20.40 20.55 -9.65
C VAL A 109 19.26 21.33 -8.96
N PHE A 110 18.63 20.79 -7.91
CA PHE A 110 17.62 21.50 -7.15
C PHE A 110 18.16 22.75 -6.44
N ALA A 111 19.42 22.73 -6.02
CA ALA A 111 20.07 23.93 -5.42
C ALA A 111 20.19 25.07 -6.44
N LYS A 112 20.52 24.75 -7.71
CA LYS A 112 20.64 25.74 -8.78
C LYS A 112 19.34 26.55 -9.00
N TYR A 113 18.19 25.95 -8.72
CA TYR A 113 16.88 26.57 -8.89
C TYR A 113 16.20 26.93 -7.57
N MET A 114 16.97 27.20 -6.51
CA MET A 114 16.49 27.68 -5.21
C MET A 114 15.51 26.71 -4.51
N LYS A 115 15.64 25.39 -4.76
CA LYS A 115 14.77 24.33 -4.23
C LYS A 115 15.47 23.46 -3.17
N GLY A 116 16.44 24.05 -2.44
CA GLY A 116 17.28 23.35 -1.49
C GLY A 116 16.58 22.87 -0.21
N TYR A 117 15.41 23.40 0.08
CA TYR A 117 14.66 23.09 1.31
C TYR A 117 13.71 21.88 1.19
N ILE A 118 13.55 21.33 -0.02
CA ILE A 118 12.72 20.15 -0.23
C ILE A 118 13.43 18.93 0.34
N THR A 119 12.77 18.21 1.26
CA THR A 119 13.28 16.96 1.83
C THR A 119 12.62 15.74 1.20
N ILE A 120 13.18 14.56 1.46
CA ILE A 120 12.57 13.27 1.05
C ILE A 120 11.19 13.10 1.71
N ARG A 121 11.02 13.50 2.98
CA ARG A 121 9.74 13.53 3.69
C ARG A 121 8.71 14.36 2.94
N HIS A 122 9.05 15.58 2.53
CA HIS A 122 8.17 16.43 1.73
C HIS A 122 7.76 15.76 0.40
N CYS A 123 8.67 15.03 -0.22
CA CYS A 123 8.38 14.28 -1.45
C CYS A 123 7.32 13.19 -1.24
N LEU A 124 7.44 12.40 -0.16
CA LEU A 124 6.55 11.28 0.13
C LEU A 124 5.20 11.69 0.72
N SER A 125 5.11 12.88 1.30
CA SER A 125 3.90 13.43 1.95
C SER A 125 3.14 14.47 1.12
N HIS A 126 3.57 14.72 -0.13
CA HIS A 126 2.98 15.73 -1.02
C HIS A 126 3.04 17.18 -0.49
N THR A 127 4.10 17.50 0.19
CA THR A 127 4.31 18.84 0.82
C THR A 127 5.56 19.54 0.29
N THR A 128 5.96 19.25 -0.96
CA THR A 128 7.17 19.84 -1.58
C THR A 128 7.05 21.34 -1.82
N GLY A 129 5.85 21.91 -1.82
CA GLY A 129 5.59 23.28 -2.22
C GLY A 129 5.74 23.55 -3.73
N LEU A 130 6.08 22.53 -4.53
CA LEU A 130 6.15 22.67 -5.98
C LEU A 130 4.76 22.74 -6.59
N ASP A 131 4.63 23.58 -7.63
CA ASP A 131 3.41 23.67 -8.41
C ASP A 131 3.07 22.31 -9.03
N THR A 132 1.99 21.74 -8.54
CA THR A 132 1.51 20.40 -8.92
C THR A 132 0.17 20.58 -9.61
N GLU A 133 0.16 20.37 -10.90
CA GLU A 133 -1.09 20.33 -11.65
C GLU A 133 -1.89 19.07 -11.26
N PRO A 134 -3.22 19.19 -11.04
CA PRO A 134 -4.08 18.04 -10.84
C PRO A 134 -3.85 17.01 -11.94
N ALA A 135 -3.66 15.76 -11.54
CA ALA A 135 -3.55 14.66 -12.49
C ALA A 135 -4.92 14.44 -13.16
N GLY A 136 -5.15 15.09 -14.28
CA GLY A 136 -6.32 14.83 -15.12
C GLY A 136 -6.24 13.42 -15.73
N ILE A 137 -7.40 12.82 -16.01
CA ILE A 137 -7.53 11.48 -16.61
C ILE A 137 -6.63 11.32 -17.84
N LEU A 138 -6.54 12.36 -18.68
CA LEU A 138 -5.70 12.38 -19.87
C LEU A 138 -4.20 12.26 -19.55
N LYS A 139 -3.73 12.81 -18.42
CA LYS A 139 -2.32 12.74 -18.03
C LYS A 139 -1.92 11.36 -17.45
N ILE A 140 -2.87 10.61 -16.90
CA ILE A 140 -2.61 9.26 -16.37
C ILE A 140 -2.42 8.25 -17.49
N ALA A 141 -3.14 8.44 -18.60
CA ALA A 141 -3.00 7.62 -19.81
C ALA A 141 -1.79 8.03 -20.66
N GLN A 142 -1.22 9.22 -20.45
CA GLN A 142 -0.05 9.69 -21.18
C GLN A 142 1.22 9.01 -20.65
N LYS A 143 1.93 8.36 -21.56
CA LYS A 143 3.29 7.86 -21.31
C LYS A 143 4.21 9.03 -20.95
N SER A 144 5.21 8.79 -20.11
CA SER A 144 6.26 9.79 -19.88
C SER A 144 6.87 10.18 -21.23
N LYS A 145 7.03 11.47 -21.47
CA LYS A 145 7.76 12.01 -22.62
C LYS A 145 9.28 12.03 -22.42
N PHE A 146 9.73 11.67 -21.23
CA PHE A 146 11.14 11.66 -20.87
C PHE A 146 11.72 10.25 -21.02
N ALA A 147 12.97 10.17 -21.46
CA ALA A 147 13.67 8.90 -21.62
C ALA A 147 14.14 8.31 -20.27
N SER A 148 14.30 9.14 -19.23
CA SER A 148 14.77 8.71 -17.92
C SER A 148 14.14 9.52 -16.80
N LEU A 149 14.12 8.95 -15.56
CA LEU A 149 13.74 9.69 -14.35
C LEU A 149 14.66 10.89 -14.10
N GLU A 150 15.91 10.79 -14.46
CA GLU A 150 16.86 11.89 -14.36
C GLU A 150 16.41 13.10 -15.18
N GLU A 151 16.09 12.87 -16.45
CA GLU A 151 15.61 13.92 -17.34
C GLU A 151 14.29 14.54 -16.83
N GLU A 152 13.34 13.69 -16.42
CA GLU A 152 12.05 14.16 -15.88
C GLU A 152 12.25 15.00 -14.62
N VAL A 153 13.07 14.54 -13.66
CA VAL A 153 13.29 15.20 -12.38
C VAL A 153 14.12 16.50 -12.55
N ASN A 154 15.08 16.51 -13.47
CA ASN A 154 15.80 17.74 -13.85
C ASN A 154 14.85 18.76 -14.48
N ASN A 155 13.85 18.30 -15.25
CA ASN A 155 12.79 19.19 -15.76
C ASN A 155 11.94 19.74 -14.61
N PHE A 156 11.58 18.95 -13.60
CA PHE A 156 10.88 19.47 -12.42
C PHE A 156 11.71 20.51 -11.67
N ALA A 157 13.01 20.27 -11.48
CA ALA A 157 13.91 21.22 -10.84
C ALA A 157 13.93 22.55 -11.58
N SER A 158 13.99 22.56 -12.91
CA SER A 158 14.15 23.78 -13.71
C SER A 158 12.81 24.49 -14.02
N LYS A 159 11.71 23.77 -14.20
CA LYS A 159 10.46 24.33 -14.72
C LYS A 159 9.35 24.49 -13.71
N LYS A 160 9.29 23.67 -12.65
CA LYS A 160 8.23 23.79 -11.65
C LYS A 160 8.51 24.96 -10.70
N LEU A 161 7.51 25.78 -10.44
CA LEU A 161 7.61 26.89 -9.48
C LEU A 161 7.43 26.39 -8.05
N ILE A 162 8.02 27.10 -7.09
CA ILE A 162 7.66 26.98 -5.68
C ILE A 162 6.48 27.91 -5.46
N VAL A 163 5.37 27.39 -4.99
CA VAL A 163 4.11 28.11 -4.76
C VAL A 163 3.72 28.16 -3.29
N ASP A 164 4.32 27.30 -2.45
CA ASP A 164 4.32 27.35 -0.98
C ASP A 164 5.71 26.93 -0.48
N ASN A 165 6.05 27.29 0.77
CA ASN A 165 7.23 26.70 1.37
C ASN A 165 7.05 25.20 1.60
N PRO A 166 8.11 24.38 1.42
CA PRO A 166 8.02 22.97 1.74
C PRO A 166 7.54 22.73 3.19
N GLY A 167 6.57 21.84 3.35
CA GLY A 167 5.96 21.55 4.65
C GLY A 167 4.76 22.44 5.05
N GLU A 168 4.39 23.47 4.29
CA GLU A 168 3.29 24.38 4.64
C GLU A 168 1.95 24.06 3.97
N ALA A 169 1.99 23.40 2.81
CA ALA A 169 0.77 23.07 2.08
C ALA A 169 0.82 21.65 1.50
N PHE A 170 -0.33 20.99 1.52
CA PHE A 170 -0.56 19.69 0.90
C PHE A 170 -1.09 19.87 -0.52
N ALA A 171 -0.41 19.28 -1.49
CA ALA A 171 -0.85 19.25 -2.89
C ALA A 171 -0.57 17.88 -3.50
N TYR A 172 -1.59 17.02 -3.54
CA TYR A 172 -1.44 15.64 -4.05
C TYR A 172 -1.00 15.62 -5.52
N GLY A 173 0.03 14.81 -5.83
CA GLY A 173 0.53 14.70 -7.20
C GLY A 173 1.58 13.60 -7.39
N GLY A 174 2.23 13.61 -8.57
CA GLY A 174 3.27 12.65 -8.91
C GLY A 174 4.70 13.16 -8.67
N ILE A 175 4.90 14.49 -8.65
CA ILE A 175 6.23 15.12 -8.70
C ILE A 175 7.13 14.66 -7.57
N GLY A 176 6.68 14.78 -6.31
CA GLY A 176 7.47 14.39 -5.14
C GLY A 176 7.86 12.91 -5.17
N ILE A 177 6.91 12.04 -5.48
CA ILE A 177 7.15 10.59 -5.55
C ILE A 177 8.16 10.24 -6.65
N ASN A 178 8.09 10.92 -7.82
CA ASN A 178 9.06 10.69 -8.91
C ASN A 178 10.45 11.23 -8.52
N ILE A 179 10.53 12.35 -7.79
CA ILE A 179 11.80 12.84 -7.20
C ILE A 179 12.37 11.79 -6.25
N ALA A 180 11.57 11.22 -5.36
CA ALA A 180 12.00 10.15 -4.44
C ALA A 180 12.46 8.90 -5.22
N GLY A 181 11.78 8.55 -6.31
CA GLY A 181 12.21 7.48 -7.24
C GLY A 181 13.60 7.75 -7.82
N ARG A 182 13.88 8.99 -8.24
CA ARG A 182 15.23 9.35 -8.73
C ARG A 182 16.28 9.29 -7.62
N VAL A 183 15.95 9.68 -6.39
CA VAL A 183 16.86 9.52 -5.24
C VAL A 183 17.23 8.06 -5.04
N ILE A 184 16.27 7.13 -5.16
CA ILE A 184 16.54 5.68 -5.11
C ILE A 184 17.60 5.29 -6.16
N GLU A 185 17.45 5.76 -7.40
CA GLU A 185 18.43 5.45 -8.47
C GLU A 185 19.81 6.01 -8.17
N VAL A 186 19.90 7.26 -7.71
CA VAL A 186 21.18 7.91 -7.37
C VAL A 186 21.91 7.15 -6.27
N VAL A 187 21.19 6.78 -5.21
CA VAL A 187 21.78 6.10 -4.04
C VAL A 187 22.21 4.67 -4.36
N THR A 188 21.45 3.98 -5.21
CA THR A 188 21.71 2.56 -5.49
C THR A 188 22.51 2.32 -6.76
N LYS A 189 22.69 3.32 -7.61
CA LYS A 189 23.35 3.21 -8.93
C LYS A 189 22.68 2.21 -9.86
N LYS A 190 21.39 1.98 -9.69
CA LYS A 190 20.55 1.07 -10.49
C LYS A 190 19.28 1.79 -10.91
N THR A 191 18.61 1.29 -11.95
CA THR A 191 17.29 1.81 -12.36
C THR A 191 16.23 1.51 -11.29
N PHE A 192 15.23 2.38 -11.19
CA PHE A 192 14.18 2.31 -10.16
C PHE A 192 13.45 0.95 -10.18
N ASP A 193 13.03 0.50 -11.35
CA ASP A 193 12.34 -0.78 -11.54
C ASP A 193 13.16 -1.98 -11.07
N ARG A 194 14.47 -1.96 -11.35
CA ARG A 194 15.38 -3.01 -10.90
C ARG A 194 15.53 -3.03 -9.38
N VAL A 195 15.72 -1.87 -8.77
CA VAL A 195 15.92 -1.79 -7.30
C VAL A 195 14.68 -2.25 -6.55
N ILE A 196 13.50 -1.74 -6.91
CA ILE A 196 12.26 -2.10 -6.22
C ILE A 196 11.93 -3.59 -6.41
N THR A 197 12.22 -4.14 -7.60
CA THR A 197 12.06 -5.58 -7.86
C THR A 197 13.00 -6.41 -6.99
N GLU A 198 14.27 -6.05 -6.91
CA GLU A 198 15.27 -6.81 -6.14
C GLU A 198 15.03 -6.74 -4.63
N LYS A 199 14.70 -5.54 -4.11
CA LYS A 199 14.66 -5.26 -2.66
C LYS A 199 13.28 -5.38 -2.03
N LEU A 200 12.21 -5.19 -2.81
CA LEU A 200 10.85 -5.20 -2.29
C LEU A 200 10.01 -6.35 -2.88
N PHE A 201 9.87 -6.42 -4.21
CA PHE A 201 8.94 -7.36 -4.83
C PHE A 201 9.38 -8.82 -4.69
N ARG A 202 10.62 -9.13 -5.05
CA ARG A 202 11.14 -10.50 -5.01
C ARG A 202 11.14 -11.10 -3.60
N PRO A 203 11.58 -10.40 -2.54
CA PRO A 203 11.52 -10.92 -1.17
C PRO A 203 10.11 -11.24 -0.68
N MET A 204 9.08 -10.52 -1.19
CA MET A 204 7.67 -10.74 -0.85
C MET A 204 6.95 -11.67 -1.84
N GLY A 205 7.64 -12.24 -2.82
CA GLY A 205 7.04 -13.13 -3.81
C GLY A 205 6.03 -12.44 -4.75
N MET A 206 6.15 -11.13 -4.93
CA MET A 206 5.28 -10.32 -5.79
C MET A 206 5.73 -10.49 -7.26
N ARG A 207 5.31 -11.57 -7.88
CA ARG A 207 5.83 -12.01 -9.19
C ARG A 207 5.26 -11.25 -10.38
N THR A 208 4.09 -10.65 -10.22
CA THR A 208 3.44 -9.86 -11.27
C THR A 208 3.70 -8.36 -11.13
N ALA A 209 4.27 -7.93 -9.99
CA ALA A 209 4.54 -6.53 -9.73
C ALA A 209 5.75 -6.04 -10.53
N THR A 210 5.56 -4.94 -11.27
CA THR A 210 6.63 -4.34 -12.07
C THR A 210 6.37 -2.84 -12.29
N PHE A 211 7.45 -2.08 -12.40
CA PHE A 211 7.45 -0.72 -12.94
C PHE A 211 8.12 -0.64 -14.32
N TYR A 212 8.44 -1.79 -14.89
CA TYR A 212 9.04 -1.84 -16.21
C TYR A 212 8.10 -1.25 -17.26
N ASN A 213 8.65 -0.39 -18.09
CA ASN A 213 7.94 0.23 -19.19
C ASN A 213 8.48 -0.32 -20.52
N GLU A 214 7.68 -1.13 -21.19
CA GLU A 214 8.05 -1.77 -22.47
C GLU A 214 8.41 -0.77 -23.58
N ASN A 215 8.01 0.50 -23.44
CA ASN A 215 8.30 1.53 -24.45
C ASN A 215 9.66 2.21 -24.22
N GLY A 216 10.45 1.79 -23.24
CA GLY A 216 11.77 2.36 -22.95
C GLY A 216 11.77 3.78 -22.37
N ASN A 217 10.61 4.34 -22.03
CA ASN A 217 10.50 5.65 -21.38
C ASN A 217 10.79 5.55 -19.89
N ALA A 218 10.98 6.71 -19.25
CA ALA A 218 11.18 6.78 -17.80
C ALA A 218 10.10 5.97 -17.04
N PRO A 219 10.50 5.15 -16.04
CA PRO A 219 9.53 4.54 -15.14
C PRO A 219 8.75 5.64 -14.41
N ASN A 220 7.52 5.33 -14.00
CA ASN A 220 6.70 6.27 -13.26
C ASN A 220 6.48 5.76 -11.81
N PRO A 221 7.34 6.14 -10.84
CA PRO A 221 7.20 5.74 -9.44
C PRO A 221 5.86 6.11 -8.80
N SER A 222 5.23 7.18 -9.31
CA SER A 222 3.98 7.69 -8.75
C SER A 222 2.72 7.01 -9.29
N GLY A 223 2.83 6.21 -10.36
CA GLY A 223 1.61 5.68 -10.99
C GLY A 223 1.79 4.58 -12.02
N GLY A 224 3.02 4.14 -12.28
CA GLY A 224 3.34 3.24 -13.38
C GLY A 224 3.36 1.75 -13.06
N ALA A 225 3.06 1.35 -11.82
CA ALA A 225 3.10 -0.06 -11.49
C ALA A 225 1.96 -0.85 -12.11
N VAL A 226 2.29 -2.05 -12.55
CA VAL A 226 1.37 -3.15 -12.82
C VAL A 226 1.51 -4.16 -11.69
N CYS A 227 0.41 -4.69 -11.18
CA CYS A 227 0.42 -5.63 -10.06
C CYS A 227 -0.88 -6.42 -10.03
N SER A 228 -0.87 -7.66 -9.51
CA SER A 228 -2.08 -8.40 -9.18
C SER A 228 -2.59 -8.03 -7.78
N ALA A 229 -3.88 -8.29 -7.51
CA ALA A 229 -4.41 -8.12 -6.16
C ALA A 229 -3.69 -9.04 -5.16
N PHE A 230 -3.33 -10.25 -5.56
CA PHE A 230 -2.55 -11.18 -4.72
C PHE A 230 -1.20 -10.59 -4.29
N ASP A 231 -0.44 -10.04 -5.23
CA ASP A 231 0.86 -9.46 -4.92
C ASP A 231 0.73 -8.21 -4.06
N TYR A 232 -0.29 -7.37 -4.31
CA TYR A 232 -0.52 -6.18 -3.49
C TYR A 232 -0.95 -6.55 -2.06
N LEU A 233 -1.70 -7.64 -1.86
CA LEU A 233 -2.00 -8.19 -0.54
C LEU A 233 -0.72 -8.61 0.20
N ASN A 234 0.25 -9.24 -0.48
CA ASN A 234 1.53 -9.59 0.14
C ASN A 234 2.26 -8.35 0.69
N PHE A 235 2.25 -7.26 -0.08
CA PHE A 235 2.80 -5.98 0.37
C PHE A 235 2.06 -5.43 1.60
N MET A 236 0.74 -5.36 1.57
CA MET A 236 -0.04 -4.88 2.72
C MET A 236 0.09 -5.81 3.94
N GLN A 237 0.18 -7.13 3.72
CA GLN A 237 0.41 -8.09 4.80
C GLN A 237 1.75 -7.85 5.49
N MET A 238 2.80 -7.51 4.75
CA MET A 238 4.10 -7.11 5.30
C MET A 238 3.94 -5.88 6.20
N LEU A 239 3.20 -4.87 5.78
CA LEU A 239 2.95 -3.67 6.60
C LEU A 239 2.12 -4.00 7.84
N LEU A 240 1.03 -4.77 7.69
CA LEU A 240 0.16 -5.18 8.81
C LEU A 240 0.93 -5.98 9.85
N ASN A 241 1.89 -6.81 9.41
CA ASN A 241 2.79 -7.58 10.26
C ASN A 241 4.05 -6.79 10.66
N LYS A 242 3.97 -5.46 10.73
CA LYS A 242 5.05 -4.61 11.24
C LYS A 242 6.38 -4.83 10.52
N GLY A 243 6.34 -5.03 9.22
CA GLY A 243 7.50 -5.17 8.35
C GLY A 243 8.01 -6.60 8.14
N ILE A 244 7.26 -7.61 8.59
CA ILE A 244 7.63 -9.03 8.41
C ILE A 244 6.71 -9.68 7.36
N PHE A 245 7.32 -10.40 6.43
CA PHE A 245 6.61 -11.24 5.46
C PHE A 245 7.26 -12.63 5.41
N ASN A 246 6.48 -13.70 5.61
CA ASN A 246 6.95 -15.10 5.62
C ASN A 246 8.22 -15.28 6.49
N ASN A 247 8.21 -14.82 7.73
CA ASN A 247 9.30 -14.85 8.71
C ASN A 247 10.57 -14.07 8.28
N LYS A 248 10.51 -13.27 7.21
CA LYS A 248 11.59 -12.40 6.79
C LYS A 248 11.25 -10.95 7.12
N ARG A 249 12.21 -10.24 7.70
CA ARG A 249 12.09 -8.78 7.88
C ARG A 249 12.39 -8.09 6.55
N ILE A 250 11.41 -7.34 6.09
CA ILE A 250 11.48 -6.49 4.89
C ILE A 250 11.73 -5.04 5.28
N LEU A 251 11.01 -4.57 6.31
CA LEU A 251 11.14 -3.24 6.93
C LEU A 251 11.27 -3.39 8.44
N SER A 252 11.92 -2.45 9.09
CA SER A 252 11.86 -2.34 10.54
C SER A 252 10.45 -1.96 11.01
N GLU A 253 10.08 -2.32 12.24
CA GLU A 253 8.80 -1.87 12.82
C GLU A 253 8.73 -0.34 12.88
N LYS A 254 9.85 0.32 13.19
CA LYS A 254 9.98 1.79 13.20
C LYS A 254 9.68 2.38 11.82
N ALA A 255 10.22 1.79 10.75
CA ALA A 255 9.96 2.25 9.38
C ALA A 255 8.48 2.11 9.00
N VAL A 256 7.84 1.00 9.37
CA VAL A 256 6.39 0.81 9.13
C VAL A 256 5.58 1.82 9.94
N GLN A 257 5.91 2.03 11.21
CA GLN A 257 5.23 3.03 12.04
C GLN A 257 5.35 4.43 11.44
N GLU A 258 6.54 4.82 10.99
CA GLU A 258 6.77 6.10 10.32
C GLU A 258 5.94 6.23 9.03
N MET A 259 5.87 5.16 8.22
CA MET A 259 5.04 5.14 7.00
C MET A 259 3.56 5.33 7.27
N LEU A 260 3.06 4.90 8.42
CA LEU A 260 1.64 4.95 8.79
C LEU A 260 1.29 6.16 9.66
N THR A 261 2.25 7.02 9.98
CA THR A 261 2.04 8.24 10.75
C THR A 261 1.62 9.38 9.82
N ILE A 262 0.59 10.15 10.21
CA ILE A 262 0.22 11.40 9.54
C ILE A 262 1.39 12.37 9.70
N GLN A 263 1.95 12.82 8.57
CA GLN A 263 3.19 13.59 8.60
C GLN A 263 2.97 15.07 8.96
N PHE A 264 1.88 15.63 8.48
CA PHE A 264 1.55 17.04 8.63
C PHE A 264 0.05 17.18 8.86
N PRO A 265 -0.43 17.16 10.11
CA PRO A 265 -1.88 17.07 10.41
C PRO A 265 -2.66 18.33 10.04
N ASP A 266 -2.05 19.53 10.18
CA ASP A 266 -2.75 20.83 10.14
C ASP A 266 -2.35 21.72 8.96
N LEU A 267 -2.09 21.09 7.81
CA LEU A 267 -1.68 21.83 6.61
C LEU A 267 -2.83 22.49 5.87
N LYS A 268 -2.53 23.61 5.23
CA LYS A 268 -3.34 24.14 4.14
C LYS A 268 -3.43 23.10 3.03
N VAL A 269 -4.65 22.75 2.62
CA VAL A 269 -4.89 21.83 1.50
C VAL A 269 -5.09 22.64 0.23
N ARG A 270 -4.13 22.57 -0.71
CA ARG A 270 -4.27 23.14 -2.05
C ARG A 270 -5.01 22.23 -2.99
N TYR A 271 -4.70 20.94 -2.94
CA TYR A 271 -5.32 19.96 -3.81
C TYR A 271 -5.39 18.59 -3.17
N THR A 272 -6.58 18.03 -3.15
CA THR A 272 -6.89 16.64 -2.82
C THR A 272 -7.82 16.10 -3.90
N PRO A 273 -7.56 14.92 -4.48
CA PRO A 273 -8.50 14.27 -5.38
C PRO A 273 -9.86 14.06 -4.70
N GLU A 274 -10.95 14.22 -5.44
CA GLU A 274 -12.32 14.01 -4.89
C GLU A 274 -12.49 12.60 -4.27
N LEU A 275 -11.76 11.61 -4.79
CA LEU A 275 -11.74 10.25 -4.24
C LEU A 275 -11.25 10.17 -2.80
N ALA A 276 -10.39 11.09 -2.38
CA ALA A 276 -9.74 11.08 -1.06
C ALA A 276 -10.11 12.29 -0.19
N LYS A 277 -11.17 13.03 -0.57
CA LYS A 277 -11.64 14.16 0.21
C LYS A 277 -12.03 13.74 1.62
N GLY A 278 -11.48 14.43 2.63
CA GLY A 278 -11.65 14.11 4.05
C GLY A 278 -10.61 13.15 4.64
N PHE A 279 -9.79 12.49 3.81
CA PHE A 279 -8.69 11.67 4.29
C PHE A 279 -7.48 12.53 4.64
N LYS A 280 -6.68 12.09 5.62
CA LYS A 280 -5.33 12.62 5.89
C LYS A 280 -4.31 11.82 5.10
N TYR A 281 -3.03 12.23 5.14
CA TYR A 281 -1.97 11.58 4.38
C TYR A 281 -0.77 11.23 5.26
N ALA A 282 -0.27 10.02 5.07
CA ALA A 282 0.97 9.53 5.66
C ALA A 282 2.10 9.50 4.61
N LEU A 283 3.02 8.56 4.64
CA LEU A 283 4.03 8.41 3.58
C LEU A 283 3.54 7.45 2.49
N GLY A 284 3.08 8.01 1.37
CA GLY A 284 2.64 7.25 0.21
C GLY A 284 1.22 6.66 0.30
N ALA A 285 0.50 6.86 1.40
CA ALA A 285 -0.85 6.35 1.61
C ALA A 285 -1.78 7.37 2.28
N TRP A 286 -3.06 7.25 2.00
CA TRP A 286 -4.12 7.95 2.69
C TRP A 286 -4.46 7.29 4.01
N VAL A 287 -4.73 8.10 5.03
CA VAL A 287 -5.31 7.70 6.30
C VAL A 287 -6.82 7.90 6.18
N GLN A 288 -7.52 6.80 5.92
CA GLN A 288 -8.96 6.80 5.63
C GLN A 288 -9.79 6.95 6.89
N GLU A 289 -9.38 6.28 7.97
CA GLU A 289 -10.04 6.34 9.27
C GLU A 289 -9.02 6.56 10.39
N ARG A 290 -9.44 7.34 11.39
CA ARG A 290 -8.64 7.77 12.54
C ARG A 290 -9.46 7.60 13.82
N ASP A 291 -8.77 7.48 14.94
CA ASP A 291 -9.38 7.57 16.28
C ASP A 291 -9.52 9.05 16.73
N ASP A 292 -10.08 9.25 17.93
CA ASP A 292 -10.27 10.58 18.50
C ASP A 292 -8.94 11.30 18.80
N ALA A 293 -7.84 10.57 18.88
CA ALA A 293 -6.48 11.11 19.02
C ALA A 293 -5.81 11.38 17.67
N GLU A 294 -6.57 11.41 16.57
CA GLU A 294 -6.10 11.60 15.19
C GLU A 294 -5.10 10.52 14.72
N LYS A 295 -5.00 9.38 15.43
CA LYS A 295 -4.16 8.27 15.03
C LYS A 295 -4.87 7.41 13.98
N GLY A 296 -4.24 7.26 12.82
CA GLY A 296 -4.77 6.42 11.74
C GLY A 296 -4.82 4.94 12.11
N PHE A 297 -5.90 4.26 11.70
CA PHE A 297 -6.02 2.81 11.80
C PHE A 297 -6.51 2.14 10.51
N VAL A 298 -7.12 2.89 9.58
CA VAL A 298 -7.38 2.41 8.21
C VAL A 298 -6.56 3.21 7.22
N PHE A 299 -5.74 2.51 6.47
CA PHE A 299 -4.85 3.07 5.44
C PHE A 299 -5.24 2.56 4.07
N SER A 300 -5.16 3.42 3.06
CA SER A 300 -5.58 3.13 1.70
C SER A 300 -4.70 3.87 0.69
N CYS A 301 -4.57 3.32 -0.50
CA CYS A 301 -3.91 4.01 -1.62
C CYS A 301 -4.67 3.74 -2.93
N PRO A 302 -5.84 4.35 -3.13
CA PRO A 302 -6.65 4.12 -4.32
C PRO A 302 -5.92 4.53 -5.60
N GLY A 303 -6.04 3.68 -6.62
CA GLY A 303 -5.50 3.93 -7.95
C GLY A 303 -6.60 4.22 -8.96
N LEU A 304 -6.51 5.34 -9.67
CA LEU A 304 -7.57 5.83 -10.57
C LEU A 304 -8.00 4.81 -11.64
N LEU A 305 -7.17 3.80 -11.92
CA LEU A 305 -7.47 2.75 -12.90
C LEU A 305 -8.25 1.55 -12.31
N GLY A 306 -8.82 1.70 -11.11
CA GLY A 306 -9.79 0.74 -10.58
C GLY A 306 -9.33 -0.06 -9.36
N THR A 307 -8.20 0.29 -8.76
CA THR A 307 -7.66 -0.39 -7.58
C THR A 307 -8.02 0.38 -6.32
N TRP A 308 -8.69 -0.27 -5.37
CA TRP A 308 -8.99 0.28 -4.04
C TRP A 308 -8.54 -0.70 -2.96
N PRO A 309 -7.27 -0.63 -2.54
CA PRO A 309 -6.76 -1.43 -1.43
C PRO A 309 -7.03 -0.72 -0.10
N TRP A 310 -7.23 -1.49 0.98
CA TRP A 310 -7.23 -0.95 2.33
C TRP A 310 -6.63 -1.94 3.33
N MET A 311 -6.07 -1.41 4.40
CA MET A 311 -5.51 -2.12 5.53
C MET A 311 -6.12 -1.56 6.80
N ASP A 312 -6.85 -2.38 7.55
CA ASP A 312 -7.39 -2.06 8.87
C ASP A 312 -6.52 -2.68 9.95
N THR A 313 -5.77 -1.84 10.66
CA THR A 313 -4.86 -2.27 11.74
C THR A 313 -5.59 -2.55 13.05
N LYS A 314 -6.80 -2.00 13.22
CA LYS A 314 -7.62 -2.22 14.42
C LYS A 314 -8.31 -3.58 14.37
N ARG A 315 -8.93 -3.94 13.24
CA ARG A 315 -9.58 -5.23 13.03
C ARG A 315 -8.63 -6.31 12.50
N ASN A 316 -7.39 -5.93 12.18
CA ASN A 316 -6.33 -6.81 11.68
C ASN A 316 -6.74 -7.57 10.41
N TYR A 317 -7.15 -6.83 9.36
CA TYR A 317 -7.49 -7.40 8.07
C TYR A 317 -7.09 -6.50 6.91
N LEU A 318 -7.10 -7.07 5.71
CA LEU A 318 -6.81 -6.42 4.43
C LEU A 318 -7.97 -6.61 3.48
N GLY A 319 -8.20 -5.62 2.63
CA GLY A 319 -9.16 -5.75 1.56
C GLY A 319 -8.70 -5.06 0.28
N ILE A 320 -9.18 -5.57 -0.85
CA ILE A 320 -8.97 -4.94 -2.16
C ILE A 320 -10.27 -5.11 -2.98
N VAL A 321 -10.76 -3.99 -3.51
CA VAL A 321 -11.60 -3.98 -4.70
C VAL A 321 -10.71 -3.60 -5.87
N PHE A 322 -10.53 -4.49 -6.83
CA PHE A 322 -9.79 -4.20 -8.04
C PHE A 322 -10.68 -4.48 -9.26
N SER A 323 -11.13 -3.43 -9.91
CA SER A 323 -11.93 -3.51 -11.14
C SER A 323 -11.23 -2.71 -12.22
N LYS A 324 -11.03 -3.28 -13.41
CA LYS A 324 -10.43 -2.52 -14.53
C LYS A 324 -11.30 -1.33 -14.93
N GLY A 325 -10.63 -0.24 -15.29
CA GLY A 325 -11.25 1.00 -15.72
C GLY A 325 -11.23 2.08 -14.64
N LEU A 326 -11.64 3.28 -15.00
CA LEU A 326 -11.55 4.46 -14.14
C LEU A 326 -12.41 4.33 -12.88
N ILE A 327 -11.87 4.76 -11.74
CA ILE A 327 -12.67 4.97 -10.53
C ILE A 327 -13.51 6.25 -10.71
N THR A 328 -14.81 6.04 -10.81
CA THR A 328 -15.83 7.10 -10.78
C THR A 328 -16.30 7.33 -9.33
N GLY A 329 -17.12 8.35 -9.11
CA GLY A 329 -17.79 8.55 -7.82
C GLY A 329 -18.57 7.31 -7.37
N GLN A 330 -19.25 6.62 -8.30
CA GLN A 330 -19.98 5.38 -8.01
C GLN A 330 -19.06 4.23 -7.57
N LYS A 331 -17.90 4.07 -8.21
CA LYS A 331 -16.92 3.05 -7.81
C LYS A 331 -16.29 3.37 -6.46
N LYS A 332 -16.02 4.66 -6.17
CA LYS A 332 -15.60 5.11 -4.83
C LYS A 332 -16.62 4.68 -3.78
N GLU A 333 -17.87 5.08 -3.98
CA GLU A 333 -18.97 4.77 -3.06
C GLU A 333 -19.12 3.26 -2.84
N LEU A 334 -19.09 2.49 -3.92
CA LEU A 334 -19.14 1.04 -3.83
C LEU A 334 -17.95 0.47 -3.02
N SER A 335 -16.74 0.98 -3.21
CA SER A 335 -15.56 0.50 -2.46
C SER A 335 -15.70 0.79 -0.96
N ILE A 336 -16.30 1.92 -0.60
CA ILE A 336 -16.61 2.28 0.79
C ILE A 336 -17.68 1.32 1.34
N GLN A 337 -18.79 1.11 0.63
CA GLN A 337 -19.85 0.17 1.03
C GLN A 337 -19.34 -1.27 1.20
N VAL A 338 -18.44 -1.71 0.31
CA VAL A 338 -17.80 -3.02 0.43
C VAL A 338 -16.99 -3.11 1.73
N LYS A 339 -16.20 -2.08 2.05
CA LYS A 339 -15.44 -2.05 3.31
C LYS A 339 -16.36 -2.07 4.52
N GLU A 340 -17.39 -1.25 4.56
CA GLU A 340 -18.37 -1.18 5.65
C GLU A 340 -19.08 -2.53 5.87
N ALA A 341 -19.45 -3.22 4.78
CA ALA A 341 -20.04 -4.56 4.88
C ALA A 341 -19.06 -5.59 5.44
N VAL A 342 -17.77 -5.47 5.11
CA VAL A 342 -16.71 -6.33 5.69
C VAL A 342 -16.57 -6.03 7.18
N ASP A 343 -16.51 -4.76 7.58
CA ASP A 343 -16.42 -4.35 8.98
C ASP A 343 -17.60 -4.90 9.79
N THR A 344 -18.82 -4.73 9.29
CA THR A 344 -20.04 -5.26 9.92
C THR A 344 -19.98 -6.77 10.10
N ALA A 345 -19.49 -7.51 9.09
CA ALA A 345 -19.37 -8.96 9.16
C ALA A 345 -18.27 -9.44 10.12
N LEU A 346 -17.23 -8.64 10.33
CA LEU A 346 -16.12 -8.96 11.25
C LEU A 346 -16.39 -8.56 12.69
N ASP A 347 -17.33 -7.65 12.94
CA ASP A 347 -17.69 -7.14 14.26
C ASP A 347 -18.83 -7.97 14.90
N GLN A 348 -19.47 -8.92 14.16
CA GLN A 348 -20.42 -9.91 14.66
C GLN A 348 -19.71 -11.11 15.28
#